data_87d831042bd36fb4df427413b14fc11f
#
_entry.id   87d831042bd36fb4df427413b14fc11f
#
_cell.length_a   1.000
_cell.length_b   1.000
_cell.length_c   1.000
_cell.angle_alpha   90.00
_cell.angle_beta   90.00
_cell.angle_gamma   90.00
#
_symmetry.space_group_name_H-M   'P 1'
#
loop_
_entity.id
_entity.type
_entity.pdbx_description
1 polymer ?
#
loop_
_entity_poly.entity_id
_entity_poly.type
_entity_poly.pdbx_seq_one_letter_code
_entity_poly.pdbx_strand_id
1 'polypeptide(L)'
;ALKTNKNIYWFFLPFLLGFAFLSKQAPSGYFLILISILSIIYFYNNFNINKFFLGLLGSFVFILLFIILLKIGNIPFRSFYEQYILFPQSLGKSRLDWVFPLEFNRIVLRFKLIHLALFPLMVIIVKETLKNYNFLRSNESIIILSLILCSFSLIVHQLMTINAKFIFFIIPIMAGFSHIYSDKYFKNKKYIFYFLLFLSIGSTVYYHQTYIENRKFMDLEKVNLKNAVNAKILDKKFNNLKWITNIYPENPEKEISQLNEAMIIIKNDERNKVLVTDYQFISVLLSIDDNSPVRFWYEYHGYPTKDNKYHSLYKKFFIEQLIKNQIEIIYEIKPLYGDKNVLKDIIDKSCLIKKTHTKILESNTLTKCNDLEKHSN
;
A
#
# COMPACT_ATOMS: atom_id res chain seq x y z
N ALA A 1 16.58 -3.86 20.59
CA ALA A 1 18.05 -4.02 20.53
C ALA A 1 18.74 -3.01 21.47
N LEU A 2 18.63 -1.72 21.22
CA LEU A 2 19.37 -0.69 21.99
C LEU A 2 18.98 -0.60 23.48
N LYS A 3 17.67 -0.71 23.80
CA LYS A 3 17.17 -0.57 25.18
C LYS A 3 17.46 -1.81 26.04
N THR A 4 17.31 -3.00 25.48
CA THR A 4 17.41 -4.26 26.24
C THR A 4 18.81 -4.85 26.27
N ASN A 5 19.72 -4.32 25.47
CA ASN A 5 21.07 -4.81 25.23
C ASN A 5 21.17 -6.32 24.86
N LYS A 6 20.05 -6.95 24.47
CA LYS A 6 20.04 -8.35 24.04
C LYS A 6 20.49 -8.46 22.58
N ASN A 7 21.54 -9.23 22.35
CA ASN A 7 22.14 -9.36 21.02
C ASN A 7 21.19 -9.94 19.97
N ILE A 8 20.28 -10.82 20.38
CA ILE A 8 19.32 -11.48 19.47
C ILE A 8 18.43 -10.50 18.69
N TYR A 9 18.15 -9.31 19.22
CA TYR A 9 17.36 -8.32 18.52
C TYR A 9 18.08 -7.72 17.30
N TRP A 10 19.43 -7.79 17.25
CA TRP A 10 20.18 -7.41 16.06
C TRP A 10 20.03 -8.40 14.92
N PHE A 11 19.82 -9.68 15.23
CA PHE A 11 19.46 -10.69 14.24
C PHE A 11 18.04 -10.42 13.65
N PHE A 12 17.06 -10.12 14.49
CA PHE A 12 15.68 -9.92 14.04
C PHE A 12 15.44 -8.58 13.35
N LEU A 13 16.28 -7.56 13.56
CA LEU A 13 16.09 -6.23 12.97
C LEU A 13 16.02 -6.25 11.44
N PRO A 14 16.98 -6.85 10.69
CA PRO A 14 16.91 -6.95 9.24
C PRO A 14 15.68 -7.73 8.75
N PHE A 15 15.29 -8.78 9.47
CA PHE A 15 14.09 -9.55 9.19
C PHE A 15 12.83 -8.68 9.20
N LEU A 16 12.61 -7.96 10.29
CA LEU A 16 11.43 -7.10 10.44
C LEU A 16 11.39 -6.01 9.38
N LEU A 17 12.54 -5.40 9.08
CA LEU A 17 12.64 -4.37 8.04
C LEU A 17 12.40 -4.96 6.65
N GLY A 18 12.97 -6.11 6.35
CA GLY A 18 12.80 -6.79 5.07
C GLY A 18 11.36 -7.23 4.82
N PHE A 19 10.72 -7.89 5.79
CA PHE A 19 9.31 -8.27 5.68
C PHE A 19 8.37 -7.06 5.63
N ALA A 20 8.64 -6.01 6.39
CA ALA A 20 7.88 -4.77 6.28
C ALA A 20 7.98 -4.17 4.86
N PHE A 21 9.19 -4.20 4.27
CA PHE A 21 9.39 -3.75 2.90
C PHE A 21 8.66 -4.63 1.87
N LEU A 22 8.71 -5.94 2.00
CA LEU A 22 7.97 -6.86 1.13
C LEU A 22 6.45 -6.76 1.30
N SER A 23 5.98 -6.42 2.50
CA SER A 23 4.55 -6.19 2.75
C SER A 23 4.06 -4.89 2.11
N LYS A 24 4.81 -3.80 2.24
CA LYS A 24 4.50 -2.49 1.66
C LYS A 24 5.78 -1.67 1.45
N GLN A 25 6.12 -1.39 0.19
CA GLN A 25 7.35 -0.69 -0.19
C GLN A 25 7.50 0.68 0.50
N ALA A 26 6.45 1.47 0.50
CA ALA A 26 6.41 2.75 1.19
C ALA A 26 5.31 2.73 2.27
N PRO A 27 5.59 3.12 3.52
CA PRO A 27 6.79 3.82 3.98
C PRO A 27 7.97 2.93 4.41
N SER A 28 7.87 1.60 4.32
CA SER A 28 8.88 0.69 4.89
C SER A 28 10.27 0.84 4.27
N GLY A 29 10.35 1.20 2.97
CA GLY A 29 11.63 1.51 2.33
C GLY A 29 12.35 2.70 2.96
N TYR A 30 11.61 3.73 3.39
CA TYR A 30 12.19 4.86 4.11
C TYR A 30 12.72 4.44 5.48
N PHE A 31 11.97 3.59 6.20
CA PHE A 31 12.41 3.04 7.49
C PHE A 31 13.65 2.17 7.34
N LEU A 32 13.71 1.35 6.28
CA LEU A 32 14.86 0.50 6.00
C LEU A 32 16.12 1.37 5.82
N ILE A 33 16.08 2.39 4.98
CA ILE A 33 17.21 3.31 4.75
C ILE A 33 17.59 4.02 6.05
N LEU A 34 16.61 4.61 6.74
CA LEU A 34 16.83 5.40 7.94
C LEU A 34 17.44 4.57 9.08
N ILE A 35 16.85 3.41 9.37
CA ILE A 35 17.33 2.52 10.45
C ILE A 35 18.70 1.93 10.09
N SER A 36 18.97 1.68 8.79
CA SER A 36 20.31 1.26 8.36
C SER A 36 21.35 2.34 8.64
N ILE A 37 21.06 3.59 8.29
CA ILE A 37 21.95 4.74 8.59
C ILE A 37 22.19 4.87 10.09
N LEU A 38 21.11 4.82 10.89
CA LEU A 38 21.22 4.92 12.36
C LEU A 38 21.98 3.72 12.96
N SER A 39 21.86 2.55 12.38
CA SER A 39 22.63 1.36 12.78
C SER A 39 24.14 1.54 12.47
N ILE A 40 24.47 2.10 11.31
CA ILE A 40 25.86 2.43 10.96
C ILE A 40 26.43 3.44 11.97
N ILE A 41 25.70 4.51 12.28
CA ILE A 41 26.11 5.51 13.28
C ILE A 41 26.30 4.85 14.66
N TYR A 42 25.38 3.94 15.04
CA TYR A 42 25.51 3.20 16.28
C TYR A 42 26.79 2.37 16.32
N PHE A 43 27.09 1.58 15.29
CA PHE A 43 28.30 0.76 15.23
C PHE A 43 29.56 1.58 15.12
N TYR A 44 29.52 2.73 14.46
CA TYR A 44 30.66 3.65 14.45
C TYR A 44 31.04 4.13 15.87
N ASN A 45 30.03 4.42 16.71
CA ASN A 45 30.26 4.93 18.07
C ASN A 45 30.42 3.81 19.12
N ASN A 46 29.81 2.65 18.92
CA ASN A 46 29.69 1.57 19.90
C ASN A 46 29.88 0.21 19.21
N PHE A 47 31.06 0.02 18.60
CA PHE A 47 31.33 -1.21 17.87
C PHE A 47 31.29 -2.44 18.80
N ASN A 48 30.51 -3.43 18.45
CA ASN A 48 30.44 -4.71 19.09
C ASN A 48 30.33 -5.81 18.02
N ILE A 49 31.37 -6.61 17.93
CA ILE A 49 31.52 -7.63 16.89
C ILE A 49 30.36 -8.64 16.89
N ASN A 50 29.88 -9.07 18.07
CA ASN A 50 28.79 -10.05 18.16
C ASN A 50 27.47 -9.47 17.64
N LYS A 51 27.15 -8.21 17.96
CA LYS A 51 25.96 -7.52 17.46
C LYS A 51 26.02 -7.31 15.95
N PHE A 52 27.19 -6.95 15.45
CA PHE A 52 27.43 -6.75 14.02
C PHE A 52 27.26 -8.05 13.25
N PHE A 53 27.88 -9.14 13.70
CA PHE A 53 27.72 -10.48 13.08
C PHE A 53 26.29 -10.96 13.12
N LEU A 54 25.56 -10.77 14.22
CA LEU A 54 24.15 -11.14 14.29
C LEU A 54 23.29 -10.33 13.30
N GLY A 55 23.57 -9.04 13.12
CA GLY A 55 22.92 -8.23 12.11
C GLY A 55 23.19 -8.73 10.69
N LEU A 56 24.45 -9.06 10.36
CA LEU A 56 24.82 -9.65 9.08
C LEU A 56 24.16 -11.03 8.87
N LEU A 57 24.19 -11.89 9.89
CA LEU A 57 23.54 -13.20 9.82
C LEU A 57 22.03 -13.06 9.58
N GLY A 58 21.37 -12.15 10.31
CA GLY A 58 19.94 -11.87 10.12
C GLY A 58 19.64 -11.38 8.70
N SER A 59 20.48 -10.50 8.13
CA SER A 59 20.36 -10.05 6.75
C SER A 59 20.54 -11.19 5.75
N PHE A 60 21.54 -12.03 5.95
CA PHE A 60 21.81 -13.18 5.09
C PHE A 60 20.64 -14.18 5.09
N VAL A 61 20.15 -14.53 6.28
CA VAL A 61 19.01 -15.47 6.40
C VAL A 61 17.74 -14.87 5.78
N PHE A 62 17.51 -13.55 5.92
CA PHE A 62 16.40 -12.88 5.24
C PHE A 62 16.54 -12.98 3.71
N ILE A 63 17.72 -12.69 3.14
CA ILE A 63 17.96 -12.80 1.70
C ILE A 63 17.75 -14.23 1.21
N LEU A 64 18.21 -15.21 1.96
CA LEU A 64 18.01 -16.64 1.62
C LEU A 64 16.51 -16.99 1.58
N LEU A 65 15.76 -16.60 2.60
CA LEU A 65 14.30 -16.79 2.63
C LEU A 65 13.60 -16.07 1.48
N PHE A 66 14.03 -14.86 1.17
CA PHE A 66 13.47 -14.11 0.05
C PHE A 66 13.70 -14.84 -1.29
N ILE A 67 14.90 -15.36 -1.53
CA ILE A 67 15.20 -16.17 -2.74
C ILE A 67 14.33 -17.43 -2.78
N ILE A 68 14.14 -18.10 -1.65
CA ILE A 68 13.26 -19.27 -1.54
C ILE A 68 11.81 -18.90 -1.89
N LEU A 69 11.29 -17.78 -1.37
CA LEU A 69 9.96 -17.31 -1.69
C LEU A 69 9.76 -17.00 -3.16
N LEU A 70 10.76 -16.38 -3.81
CA LEU A 70 10.72 -16.15 -5.26
C LEU A 70 10.68 -17.46 -6.04
N LYS A 71 11.48 -18.47 -5.64
CA LYS A 71 11.48 -19.79 -6.28
C LYS A 71 10.17 -20.54 -6.11
N ILE A 72 9.60 -20.56 -4.89
CA ILE A 72 8.30 -21.20 -4.63
C ILE A 72 7.20 -20.52 -5.47
N GLY A 73 7.22 -19.20 -5.57
CA GLY A 73 6.26 -18.43 -6.37
C GLY A 73 6.52 -18.47 -7.89
N ASN A 74 7.58 -19.17 -8.37
CA ASN A 74 8.02 -19.14 -9.74
C ASN A 74 8.19 -17.71 -10.32
N ILE A 75 8.66 -16.78 -9.47
CA ILE A 75 8.83 -15.36 -9.82
C ILE A 75 10.30 -15.13 -10.24
N PRO A 76 10.59 -14.79 -11.51
CA PRO A 76 11.92 -14.40 -11.92
C PRO A 76 12.36 -13.14 -11.15
N PHE A 77 13.61 -13.13 -10.68
CA PHE A 77 14.14 -11.96 -9.93
C PHE A 77 14.01 -10.65 -10.73
N ARG A 78 14.23 -10.72 -12.05
CA ARG A 78 14.07 -9.57 -12.94
C ARG A 78 12.65 -9.02 -12.89
N SER A 79 11.63 -9.87 -13.00
CA SER A 79 10.22 -9.46 -12.94
C SER A 79 9.87 -8.85 -11.58
N PHE A 80 10.37 -9.44 -10.47
CA PHE A 80 10.23 -8.85 -9.15
C PHE A 80 10.84 -7.44 -9.10
N TYR A 81 12.08 -7.28 -9.57
CA TYR A 81 12.79 -6.00 -9.53
C TYR A 81 12.07 -4.93 -10.36
N GLU A 82 11.67 -5.27 -11.59
CA GLU A 82 10.97 -4.37 -12.49
C GLU A 82 9.60 -3.95 -11.95
N GLN A 83 8.80 -4.90 -11.49
CA GLN A 83 7.42 -4.62 -11.05
C GLN A 83 7.34 -4.12 -9.61
N TYR A 84 8.19 -4.63 -8.74
CA TYR A 84 8.13 -4.29 -7.32
C TYR A 84 9.02 -3.10 -6.93
N ILE A 85 10.08 -2.82 -7.64
CA ILE A 85 11.00 -1.71 -7.35
C ILE A 85 10.87 -0.58 -8.37
N LEU A 86 11.15 -0.88 -9.65
CA LEU A 86 11.34 0.15 -10.66
C LEU A 86 10.01 0.83 -11.07
N PHE A 87 8.96 0.07 -11.25
CA PHE A 87 7.65 0.63 -11.62
C PHE A 87 7.09 1.54 -10.51
N PRO A 88 6.98 1.12 -9.24
CA PRO A 88 6.55 2.02 -8.16
C PRO A 88 7.44 3.25 -7.99
N GLN A 89 8.76 3.10 -8.21
CA GLN A 89 9.68 4.24 -8.18
C GLN A 89 9.36 5.26 -9.28
N SER A 90 8.97 4.81 -10.47
CA SER A 90 8.58 5.72 -11.56
C SER A 90 7.34 6.54 -11.24
N LEU A 91 6.37 5.94 -10.53
CA LEU A 91 5.18 6.64 -10.02
C LEU A 91 5.51 7.63 -8.90
N GLY A 92 6.53 7.29 -8.09
CA GLY A 92 6.98 8.14 -6.99
C GLY A 92 7.54 9.48 -7.46
N LYS A 93 8.17 9.52 -8.62
CA LYS A 93 8.76 10.75 -9.15
C LYS A 93 7.73 11.86 -9.35
N SER A 94 6.61 11.57 -9.99
CA SER A 94 5.53 12.55 -10.19
C SER A 94 4.87 13.00 -8.88
N ARG A 95 4.90 12.14 -7.85
CA ARG A 95 4.35 12.46 -6.52
C ARG A 95 5.27 13.37 -5.70
N LEU A 96 6.58 13.38 -5.96
CA LEU A 96 7.50 14.30 -5.31
C LEU A 96 7.17 15.76 -5.65
N ASP A 97 6.68 16.04 -6.87
CA ASP A 97 6.26 17.38 -7.29
C ASP A 97 5.09 17.91 -6.42
N TRP A 98 4.31 17.02 -5.79
CA TRP A 98 3.25 17.38 -4.84
C TRP A 98 3.78 17.67 -3.43
N VAL A 99 4.94 17.15 -3.08
CA VAL A 99 5.58 17.40 -1.77
C VAL A 99 6.31 18.73 -1.78
N PHE A 100 6.90 19.10 -2.90
CA PHE A 100 7.62 20.34 -3.11
C PHE A 100 6.75 21.37 -3.88
N PRO A 101 6.70 22.64 -3.46
CA PRO A 101 7.43 23.25 -2.35
C PRO A 101 6.94 22.79 -0.97
N LEU A 102 7.87 22.73 -0.01
CA LEU A 102 7.57 22.40 1.38
C LEU A 102 6.84 23.57 2.06
N GLU A 103 5.51 23.54 2.03
CA GLU A 103 4.68 24.56 2.65
C GLU A 103 4.46 24.29 4.13
N PHE A 104 4.60 25.32 4.96
CA PHE A 104 4.37 25.24 6.40
C PHE A 104 2.98 24.68 6.73
N ASN A 105 1.94 25.16 6.04
CA ASN A 105 0.58 24.71 6.25
C ASN A 105 0.41 23.20 6.00
N ARG A 106 1.10 22.67 4.98
CA ARG A 106 0.98 21.27 4.60
C ARG A 106 1.74 20.34 5.53
N ILE A 107 2.93 20.76 6.00
CA ILE A 107 3.80 19.91 6.81
C ILE A 107 3.51 20.09 8.30
N VAL A 108 3.42 21.33 8.78
CA VAL A 108 3.31 21.62 10.20
C VAL A 108 1.87 21.66 10.66
N LEU A 109 1.04 22.53 10.08
CA LEU A 109 -0.32 22.72 10.59
C LEU A 109 -1.22 21.49 10.35
N ARG A 110 -1.04 20.81 9.22
CA ARG A 110 -1.82 19.61 8.91
C ARG A 110 -1.53 18.44 9.86
N PHE A 111 -0.30 18.33 10.35
CA PHE A 111 0.15 17.27 11.27
C PHE A 111 0.44 17.79 12.68
N LYS A 112 -0.12 18.95 13.05
CA LYS A 112 0.15 19.64 14.32
C LYS A 112 0.04 18.74 15.55
N LEU A 113 -0.93 17.83 15.61
CA LEU A 113 -1.10 16.94 16.77
C LEU A 113 0.01 15.88 16.85
N ILE A 114 0.57 15.43 15.72
CA ILE A 114 1.75 14.56 15.70
C ILE A 114 2.98 15.33 16.19
N HIS A 115 3.17 16.56 15.70
CA HIS A 115 4.29 17.40 16.16
C HIS A 115 4.18 17.71 17.67
N LEU A 116 2.98 17.97 18.18
CA LEU A 116 2.77 18.16 19.62
C LEU A 116 3.11 16.91 20.43
N ALA A 117 2.78 15.71 19.92
CA ALA A 117 3.15 14.46 20.58
C ALA A 117 4.68 14.22 20.58
N LEU A 118 5.38 14.67 19.53
CA LEU A 118 6.84 14.55 19.40
C LEU A 118 7.61 15.68 20.12
N PHE A 119 6.95 16.80 20.43
CA PHE A 119 7.60 17.99 20.94
C PHE A 119 8.47 17.74 22.17
N PRO A 120 8.04 16.97 23.20
CA PRO A 120 8.90 16.67 24.34
C PRO A 120 10.18 15.93 23.94
N LEU A 121 10.13 15.00 22.99
CA LEU A 121 11.32 14.29 22.50
C LEU A 121 12.28 15.24 21.78
N MET A 122 11.78 16.16 20.96
CA MET A 122 12.61 17.16 20.29
C MET A 122 13.29 18.08 21.30
N VAL A 123 12.57 18.54 22.34
CA VAL A 123 13.14 19.35 23.41
C VAL A 123 14.22 18.60 24.18
N ILE A 124 14.03 17.30 24.47
CA ILE A 124 15.03 16.48 25.15
C ILE A 124 16.32 16.39 24.32
N ILE A 125 16.23 16.09 23.02
CA ILE A 125 17.42 16.03 22.15
C ILE A 125 18.18 17.35 22.19
N VAL A 126 17.52 18.47 21.98
CA VAL A 126 18.15 19.78 21.96
C VAL A 126 18.78 20.10 23.31
N LYS A 127 18.02 19.99 24.39
CA LYS A 127 18.45 20.33 25.76
C LYS A 127 19.65 19.50 26.23
N GLU A 128 19.58 18.18 26.04
CA GLU A 128 20.64 17.29 26.54
C GLU A 128 21.91 17.38 25.66
N THR A 129 21.74 17.63 24.35
CA THR A 129 22.89 17.90 23.45
C THR A 129 23.59 19.21 23.78
N LEU A 130 22.85 20.29 24.11
CA LEU A 130 23.44 21.57 24.54
C LEU A 130 24.18 21.44 25.87
N LYS A 131 23.74 20.54 26.76
CA LYS A 131 24.46 20.27 28.02
C LYS A 131 25.70 19.42 27.79
N ASN A 132 25.63 18.41 26.95
CA ASN A 132 26.68 17.47 26.66
C ASN A 132 26.57 16.95 25.24
N TYR A 133 27.46 17.39 24.36
CA TYR A 133 27.49 16.97 22.96
C TYR A 133 27.61 15.43 22.79
N ASN A 134 28.26 14.74 23.73
CA ASN A 134 28.36 13.28 23.70
C ASN A 134 27.02 12.58 23.87
N PHE A 135 25.97 13.28 24.31
CA PHE A 135 24.62 12.73 24.37
C PHE A 135 24.14 12.21 23.00
N LEU A 136 24.52 12.86 21.89
CA LEU A 136 24.16 12.43 20.53
C LEU A 136 24.67 11.01 20.20
N ARG A 137 25.73 10.55 20.88
CA ARG A 137 26.29 9.21 20.71
C ARG A 137 25.64 8.15 21.60
N SER A 138 24.75 8.55 22.51
CA SER A 138 24.09 7.64 23.43
C SER A 138 23.01 6.79 22.75
N ASN A 139 22.78 5.60 23.28
CA ASN A 139 21.69 4.72 22.82
C ASN A 139 20.32 5.40 22.90
N GLU A 140 20.10 6.24 23.91
CA GLU A 140 18.84 6.96 24.11
C GLU A 140 18.62 8.01 23.03
N SER A 141 19.65 8.77 22.69
CA SER A 141 19.59 9.73 21.59
C SER A 141 19.26 9.05 20.27
N ILE A 142 19.90 7.93 19.96
CA ILE A 142 19.63 7.15 18.74
C ILE A 142 18.17 6.66 18.71
N ILE A 143 17.62 6.21 19.85
CA ILE A 143 16.21 5.78 19.92
C ILE A 143 15.27 6.97 19.68
N ILE A 144 15.52 8.11 20.37
CA ILE A 144 14.66 9.30 20.24
C ILE A 144 14.73 9.82 18.79
N LEU A 145 15.91 9.90 18.20
CA LEU A 145 16.09 10.29 16.80
C LEU A 145 15.37 9.33 15.85
N SER A 146 15.44 8.02 16.10
CA SER A 146 14.71 7.02 15.32
C SER A 146 13.19 7.28 15.34
N LEU A 147 12.61 7.56 16.52
CA LEU A 147 11.18 7.85 16.67
C LEU A 147 10.79 9.13 15.91
N ILE A 148 11.56 10.19 16.06
CA ILE A 148 11.31 11.47 15.39
C ILE A 148 11.40 11.29 13.86
N LEU A 149 12.49 10.72 13.36
CA LEU A 149 12.74 10.57 11.93
C LEU A 149 11.77 9.59 11.26
N CYS A 150 11.41 8.49 11.93
CA CYS A 150 10.36 7.58 11.43
C CYS A 150 9.00 8.28 11.34
N SER A 151 8.65 9.13 12.31
CA SER A 151 7.42 9.91 12.26
C SER A 151 7.42 10.91 11.10
N PHE A 152 8.53 11.60 10.86
CA PHE A 152 8.68 12.47 9.69
C PHE A 152 8.62 11.70 8.37
N SER A 153 9.21 10.51 8.29
CA SER A 153 9.09 9.65 7.10
C SER A 153 7.64 9.26 6.80
N LEU A 154 6.83 9.00 7.84
CA LEU A 154 5.39 8.76 7.68
C LEU A 154 4.66 10.01 7.20
N ILE A 155 5.00 11.20 7.71
CA ILE A 155 4.42 12.48 7.24
C ILE A 155 4.73 12.69 5.76
N VAL A 156 5.99 12.54 5.34
CA VAL A 156 6.39 12.64 3.93
C VAL A 156 5.62 11.64 3.07
N HIS A 157 5.50 10.40 3.52
CA HIS A 157 4.73 9.38 2.81
C HIS A 157 3.25 9.79 2.63
N GLN A 158 2.62 10.35 3.66
CA GLN A 158 1.24 10.82 3.56
C GLN A 158 1.09 12.00 2.60
N LEU A 159 2.04 12.90 2.56
CA LEU A 159 2.06 13.99 1.58
C LEU A 159 2.15 13.46 0.15
N MET A 160 3.05 12.49 -0.10
CA MET A 160 3.20 11.86 -1.42
C MET A 160 1.98 11.09 -1.88
N THR A 161 1.21 10.51 -0.96
CA THR A 161 0.00 9.72 -1.30
C THR A 161 -1.29 10.51 -1.25
N ILE A 162 -1.22 11.81 -0.92
CA ILE A 162 -2.39 12.71 -0.73
C ILE A 162 -3.35 12.22 0.38
N ASN A 163 -2.98 11.15 1.06
CA ASN A 163 -3.75 10.52 2.15
C ASN A 163 -3.36 11.06 3.52
N ALA A 164 -3.18 12.36 3.65
CA ALA A 164 -2.58 13.03 4.81
C ALA A 164 -3.21 12.69 6.19
N LYS A 165 -4.25 11.88 6.22
CA LYS A 165 -5.08 11.74 7.40
C LYS A 165 -4.99 10.38 8.10
N PHE A 166 -4.32 9.39 7.48
CA PHE A 166 -4.34 8.01 7.98
C PHE A 166 -3.24 7.64 8.97
N ILE A 167 -2.34 8.57 9.34
CA ILE A 167 -1.24 8.30 10.27
C ILE A 167 -1.45 8.83 11.69
N PHE A 168 -2.63 9.34 12.02
CA PHE A 168 -2.89 9.86 13.38
C PHE A 168 -2.87 8.78 14.47
N PHE A 169 -2.90 7.49 14.12
CA PHE A 169 -2.67 6.41 15.07
C PHE A 169 -1.29 6.48 15.74
N ILE A 170 -0.32 7.18 15.14
CA ILE A 170 1.00 7.37 15.76
C ILE A 170 0.98 8.39 16.91
N ILE A 171 -0.05 9.24 17.05
CA ILE A 171 -0.14 10.25 18.10
C ILE A 171 -0.07 9.63 19.49
N PRO A 172 -0.95 8.66 19.86
CA PRO A 172 -0.87 8.04 21.18
C PRO A 172 0.43 7.24 21.37
N ILE A 173 0.99 6.65 20.30
CA ILE A 173 2.26 5.93 20.37
C ILE A 173 3.40 6.90 20.70
N MET A 174 3.50 8.01 19.97
CA MET A 174 4.54 9.02 20.20
C MET A 174 4.35 9.75 21.54
N ALA A 175 3.11 10.01 21.94
CA ALA A 175 2.81 10.55 23.28
C ALA A 175 3.27 9.59 24.40
N GLY A 176 3.09 8.28 24.24
CA GLY A 176 3.59 7.29 25.17
C GLY A 176 5.12 7.30 25.29
N PHE A 177 5.84 7.32 24.17
CA PHE A 177 7.31 7.47 24.19
C PHE A 177 7.75 8.82 24.76
N SER A 178 7.08 9.92 24.40
CA SER A 178 7.35 11.24 24.95
C SER A 178 7.16 11.27 26.46
N HIS A 179 6.13 10.59 26.98
CA HIS A 179 5.93 10.46 28.42
C HIS A 179 7.09 9.70 29.10
N ILE A 180 7.47 8.53 28.58
CA ILE A 180 8.56 7.69 29.14
C ILE A 180 9.86 8.51 29.26
N TYR A 181 10.23 9.24 28.21
CA TYR A 181 11.45 10.03 28.22
C TYR A 181 11.29 11.32 29.05
N SER A 182 10.10 11.93 29.06
CA SER A 182 9.84 13.13 29.88
C SER A 182 9.93 12.81 31.37
N ASP A 183 9.52 11.63 31.81
CA ASP A 183 9.64 11.19 33.20
C ASP A 183 11.11 11.13 33.66
N LYS A 184 12.02 10.85 32.73
CA LYS A 184 13.47 10.81 33.00
C LYS A 184 14.14 12.18 32.95
N TYR A 185 13.72 13.07 32.02
CA TYR A 185 14.49 14.28 31.68
C TYR A 185 13.88 15.60 32.18
N PHE A 186 12.62 15.60 32.63
CA PHE A 186 11.93 16.81 33.12
C PHE A 186 11.53 16.72 34.61
N LYS A 187 11.64 17.88 35.29
CA LYS A 187 11.18 17.98 36.69
C LYS A 187 9.65 18.00 36.80
N ASN A 188 8.96 18.74 35.93
CA ASN A 188 7.51 18.95 35.96
C ASN A 188 6.75 17.91 35.10
N LYS A 189 7.11 16.65 35.26
CA LYS A 189 6.60 15.52 34.47
C LYS A 189 5.08 15.32 34.53
N LYS A 190 4.42 15.68 35.63
CA LYS A 190 2.96 15.53 35.79
C LYS A 190 2.19 16.35 34.77
N TYR A 191 2.56 17.62 34.53
CA TYR A 191 1.89 18.46 33.54
C TYR A 191 2.06 17.95 32.12
N ILE A 192 3.27 17.47 31.79
CA ILE A 192 3.57 16.85 30.49
C ILE A 192 2.74 15.57 30.31
N PHE A 193 2.62 14.75 31.35
CA PHE A 193 1.79 13.54 31.33
C PHE A 193 0.32 13.86 31.02
N TYR A 194 -0.29 14.78 31.77
CA TYR A 194 -1.69 15.15 31.53
C TYR A 194 -1.90 15.75 30.15
N PHE A 195 -0.99 16.62 29.70
CA PHE A 195 -1.04 17.17 28.34
C PHE A 195 -1.01 16.04 27.27
N LEU A 196 -0.09 15.10 27.35
CA LEU A 196 0.05 14.00 26.40
C LEU A 196 -1.14 13.03 26.48
N LEU A 197 -1.69 12.81 27.66
CA LEU A 197 -2.89 11.99 27.87
C LEU A 197 -4.11 12.63 27.18
N PHE A 198 -4.37 13.92 27.46
CA PHE A 198 -5.46 14.64 26.81
C PHE A 198 -5.29 14.77 25.31
N LEU A 199 -4.06 15.01 24.83
CA LEU A 199 -3.74 15.00 23.41
C LEU A 199 -4.08 13.65 22.77
N SER A 200 -3.72 12.54 23.41
CA SER A 200 -3.97 11.19 22.87
C SER A 200 -5.46 10.89 22.83
N ILE A 201 -6.19 11.12 23.92
CA ILE A 201 -7.63 10.86 23.99
C ILE A 201 -8.37 11.78 23.01
N GLY A 202 -8.12 13.09 23.08
CA GLY A 202 -8.80 14.09 22.25
C GLY A 202 -8.55 13.87 20.76
N SER A 203 -7.31 13.57 20.36
CA SER A 203 -7.01 13.27 18.96
C SER A 203 -7.68 11.96 18.50
N THR A 204 -7.69 10.93 19.33
CA THR A 204 -8.34 9.66 18.98
C THR A 204 -9.83 9.85 18.76
N VAL A 205 -10.52 10.55 19.66
CA VAL A 205 -11.96 10.85 19.53
C VAL A 205 -12.23 11.70 18.28
N TYR A 206 -11.47 12.79 18.11
CA TYR A 206 -11.60 13.68 16.95
C TYR A 206 -11.43 12.95 15.62
N TYR A 207 -10.37 12.16 15.50
CA TYR A 207 -10.10 11.45 14.25
C TYR A 207 -11.04 10.26 14.04
N HIS A 208 -11.47 9.57 15.10
CA HIS A 208 -12.49 8.55 15.00
C HIS A 208 -13.79 9.15 14.43
N GLN A 209 -14.27 10.23 15.03
CA GLN A 209 -15.45 10.90 14.53
C GLN A 209 -15.29 11.40 13.10
N THR A 210 -14.18 12.05 12.79
CA THR A 210 -13.95 12.65 11.45
C THR A 210 -13.75 11.60 10.35
N TYR A 211 -13.06 10.49 10.63
CA TYR A 211 -12.61 9.56 9.58
C TYR A 211 -13.29 8.19 9.62
N ILE A 212 -13.94 7.83 10.69
CA ILE A 212 -14.73 6.61 10.77
C ILE A 212 -16.21 6.95 10.65
N GLU A 213 -16.73 7.80 11.52
CA GLU A 213 -18.17 8.10 11.53
C GLU A 213 -18.59 9.00 10.35
N ASN A 214 -17.96 10.16 10.19
CA ASN A 214 -18.35 11.12 9.14
C ASN A 214 -17.98 10.69 7.72
N ARG A 215 -17.04 9.74 7.56
CA ARG A 215 -16.64 9.20 6.26
C ARG A 215 -17.14 7.78 6.02
N LYS A 216 -17.94 7.26 6.92
CA LYS A 216 -18.63 5.99 6.71
C LYS A 216 -19.46 6.08 5.43
N PHE A 217 -19.21 5.15 4.52
CA PHE A 217 -19.86 5.15 3.21
C PHE A 217 -19.63 6.41 2.37
N MET A 218 -18.46 7.04 2.46
CA MET A 218 -18.14 8.27 1.72
C MET A 218 -18.33 8.14 0.19
N ASP A 219 -18.12 6.96 -0.36
CA ASP A 219 -18.35 6.68 -1.78
C ASP A 219 -19.84 6.62 -2.13
N LEU A 220 -20.69 6.62 -1.11
CA LEU A 220 -22.14 6.58 -1.19
C LEU A 220 -22.81 7.87 -0.66
N GLU A 221 -22.08 9.00 -0.54
CA GLU A 221 -22.63 10.26 -0.02
C GLU A 221 -23.90 10.74 -0.74
N LYS A 222 -23.99 10.45 -2.06
CA LYS A 222 -25.13 10.84 -2.90
C LYS A 222 -26.18 9.74 -3.03
N VAL A 223 -26.05 8.65 -2.28
CA VAL A 223 -26.89 7.47 -2.40
C VAL A 223 -27.85 7.35 -1.22
N ASN A 224 -29.12 7.17 -1.49
CA ASN A 224 -30.08 6.86 -0.46
C ASN A 224 -29.95 5.40 0.00
N LEU A 225 -29.30 5.18 1.15
CA LEU A 225 -29.07 3.84 1.70
C LEU A 225 -30.36 3.05 2.00
N LYS A 226 -31.54 3.70 2.03
CA LYS A 226 -32.82 3.01 2.18
C LYS A 226 -33.18 2.18 0.94
N ASN A 227 -32.64 2.55 -0.24
CA ASN A 227 -32.84 1.81 -1.49
C ASN A 227 -31.96 0.56 -1.57
N ALA A 228 -31.06 0.35 -0.60
CA ALA A 228 -30.17 -0.82 -0.61
C ALA A 228 -30.96 -2.13 -0.49
N VAL A 229 -30.69 -3.05 -1.40
CA VAL A 229 -31.33 -4.37 -1.47
C VAL A 229 -30.48 -5.44 -0.80
N ASN A 230 -31.07 -6.61 -0.53
CA ASN A 230 -30.31 -7.72 0.06
C ASN A 230 -29.37 -8.32 -1.01
N ALA A 231 -28.09 -8.31 -0.74
CA ALA A 231 -27.06 -8.84 -1.66
C ALA A 231 -27.14 -10.36 -1.88
N LYS A 232 -27.93 -11.10 -1.07
CA LYS A 232 -28.25 -12.51 -1.29
C LYS A 232 -28.86 -12.78 -2.67
N ILE A 233 -29.51 -11.78 -3.29
CA ILE A 233 -30.06 -11.87 -4.65
C ILE A 233 -28.94 -12.10 -5.68
N LEU A 234 -27.75 -11.56 -5.43
CA LEU A 234 -26.57 -11.77 -6.27
C LEU A 234 -25.96 -13.16 -6.03
N ASP A 235 -25.67 -13.50 -4.76
CA ASP A 235 -25.18 -14.81 -4.36
C ASP A 235 -25.48 -15.10 -2.88
N LYS A 236 -25.74 -16.38 -2.56
CA LYS A 236 -26.01 -16.85 -1.17
C LYS A 236 -24.87 -16.52 -0.19
N LYS A 237 -23.64 -16.44 -0.68
CA LYS A 237 -22.46 -16.07 0.12
C LYS A 237 -22.55 -14.65 0.70
N PHE A 238 -23.37 -13.78 0.07
CA PHE A 238 -23.61 -12.40 0.53
C PHE A 238 -24.82 -12.26 1.44
N ASN A 239 -25.28 -13.35 2.02
CA ASN A 239 -26.37 -13.29 3.00
C ASN A 239 -26.03 -12.28 4.13
N ASN A 240 -27.01 -11.49 4.55
CA ASN A 240 -26.89 -10.41 5.53
C ASN A 240 -26.11 -9.16 5.07
N LEU A 241 -25.62 -9.09 3.84
CA LEU A 241 -25.09 -7.88 3.25
C LEU A 241 -26.16 -7.12 2.49
N LYS A 242 -26.02 -5.81 2.43
CA LYS A 242 -26.85 -4.95 1.59
C LYS A 242 -26.04 -4.48 0.38
N TRP A 243 -26.68 -4.41 -0.76
CA TRP A 243 -26.10 -3.97 -2.01
C TRP A 243 -26.68 -2.65 -2.44
N ILE A 244 -25.82 -1.68 -2.68
CA ILE A 244 -26.10 -0.42 -3.35
C ILE A 244 -24.78 0.19 -3.82
N THR A 245 -24.78 0.83 -4.98
CA THR A 245 -23.60 1.51 -5.53
C THR A 245 -23.98 2.92 -5.98
N ASN A 246 -22.98 3.76 -6.20
CA ASN A 246 -23.16 5.10 -6.77
C ASN A 246 -23.51 5.07 -8.27
N ILE A 247 -23.42 3.91 -8.90
CA ILE A 247 -23.73 3.71 -10.34
C ILE A 247 -25.21 3.49 -10.54
N TYR A 248 -25.85 2.76 -9.62
CA TYR A 248 -27.29 2.46 -9.64
C TYR A 248 -27.95 2.88 -8.31
N PRO A 249 -27.89 4.18 -7.94
CA PRO A 249 -28.35 4.62 -6.63
C PRO A 249 -29.85 4.47 -6.41
N GLU A 250 -30.64 4.54 -7.50
CA GLU A 250 -32.10 4.44 -7.46
C GLU A 250 -32.62 3.02 -7.71
N ASN A 251 -31.84 2.19 -8.41
CA ASN A 251 -32.28 0.85 -8.79
C ASN A 251 -31.13 -0.17 -8.69
N PRO A 252 -30.71 -0.55 -7.48
CA PRO A 252 -29.64 -1.53 -7.27
C PRO A 252 -30.02 -2.95 -7.74
N GLU A 253 -31.30 -3.29 -7.81
CA GLU A 253 -31.77 -4.59 -8.34
C GLU A 253 -31.43 -4.73 -9.83
N LYS A 254 -31.50 -3.64 -10.59
CA LYS A 254 -31.11 -3.63 -12.00
C LYS A 254 -29.62 -3.94 -12.18
N GLU A 255 -28.76 -3.39 -11.32
CA GLU A 255 -27.34 -3.71 -11.32
C GLU A 255 -27.10 -5.19 -11.04
N ILE A 256 -27.74 -5.73 -10.00
CA ILE A 256 -27.66 -7.16 -9.65
C ILE A 256 -28.14 -8.04 -10.80
N SER A 257 -29.26 -7.70 -11.44
CA SER A 257 -29.79 -8.45 -12.59
C SER A 257 -28.79 -8.50 -13.74
N GLN A 258 -28.16 -7.36 -14.06
CA GLN A 258 -27.14 -7.29 -15.12
C GLN A 258 -25.87 -8.07 -14.75
N LEU A 259 -25.44 -8.02 -13.49
CA LEU A 259 -24.30 -8.80 -13.01
C LEU A 259 -24.60 -10.31 -13.06
N ASN A 260 -25.80 -10.74 -12.67
CA ASN A 260 -26.21 -12.13 -12.76
C ASN A 260 -26.23 -12.64 -14.21
N GLU A 261 -26.78 -11.85 -15.15
CA GLU A 261 -26.76 -12.18 -16.58
C GLU A 261 -25.29 -12.33 -17.08
N ALA A 262 -24.43 -11.38 -16.74
CA ALA A 262 -23.01 -11.44 -17.08
C ALA A 262 -22.33 -12.68 -16.49
N MET A 263 -22.57 -12.98 -15.21
CA MET A 263 -21.99 -14.15 -14.55
C MET A 263 -22.44 -15.47 -15.17
N ILE A 264 -23.70 -15.59 -15.61
CA ILE A 264 -24.19 -16.79 -16.30
C ILE A 264 -23.44 -16.99 -17.62
N ILE A 265 -23.26 -15.92 -18.41
CA ILE A 265 -22.53 -15.99 -19.69
C ILE A 265 -21.09 -16.42 -19.47
N ILE A 266 -20.40 -15.80 -18.50
CA ILE A 266 -19.00 -16.09 -18.20
C ILE A 266 -18.83 -17.53 -17.67
N LYS A 267 -19.76 -17.99 -16.83
CA LYS A 267 -19.74 -19.34 -16.26
C LYS A 267 -19.89 -20.42 -17.30
N ASN A 268 -20.77 -20.20 -18.31
CA ASN A 268 -21.08 -21.17 -19.35
C ASN A 268 -19.98 -21.23 -20.44
N ASP A 269 -19.00 -20.34 -20.42
CA ASP A 269 -17.88 -20.38 -21.33
C ASP A 269 -16.75 -21.20 -20.70
N GLU A 270 -16.36 -22.30 -21.33
CA GLU A 270 -15.33 -23.21 -20.84
C GLU A 270 -13.90 -22.76 -21.20
N ARG A 271 -13.74 -21.73 -22.05
CA ARG A 271 -12.44 -21.24 -22.47
C ARG A 271 -11.67 -20.63 -21.30
N ASN A 272 -10.32 -20.71 -21.40
CA ASN A 272 -9.46 -20.02 -20.46
C ASN A 272 -9.64 -18.50 -20.58
N LYS A 273 -9.95 -17.84 -19.49
CA LYS A 273 -10.42 -16.46 -19.49
C LYS A 273 -9.74 -15.57 -18.47
N VAL A 274 -9.72 -14.27 -18.78
CA VAL A 274 -9.35 -13.19 -17.87
C VAL A 274 -10.55 -12.27 -17.70
N LEU A 275 -10.77 -11.77 -16.47
CA LEU A 275 -11.81 -10.79 -16.17
C LEU A 275 -11.17 -9.41 -15.99
N VAL A 276 -11.63 -8.44 -16.75
CA VAL A 276 -11.32 -7.01 -16.60
C VAL A 276 -12.53 -6.36 -15.95
N THR A 277 -12.47 -6.12 -14.64
CA THR A 277 -13.63 -5.63 -13.89
C THR A 277 -13.21 -4.99 -12.55
N ASP A 278 -13.99 -4.03 -12.08
CA ASP A 278 -13.91 -3.51 -10.71
C ASP A 278 -14.68 -4.41 -9.72
N TYR A 279 -15.54 -5.28 -10.20
CA TYR A 279 -16.25 -6.31 -9.41
C TYR A 279 -15.35 -7.54 -9.17
N GLN A 280 -14.23 -7.38 -8.49
CA GLN A 280 -13.19 -8.41 -8.30
C GLN A 280 -13.71 -9.70 -7.63
N PHE A 281 -14.79 -9.62 -6.88
CA PHE A 281 -15.41 -10.78 -6.23
C PHE A 281 -16.04 -11.78 -7.23
N ILE A 282 -16.28 -11.40 -8.49
CA ILE A 282 -16.93 -12.26 -9.49
C ILE A 282 -16.08 -13.50 -9.77
N SER A 283 -14.77 -13.39 -9.88
CA SER A 283 -13.89 -14.54 -10.07
C SER A 283 -14.05 -15.58 -8.94
N VAL A 284 -14.17 -15.09 -7.70
CA VAL A 284 -14.37 -15.92 -6.51
C VAL A 284 -15.77 -16.59 -6.51
N LEU A 285 -16.82 -15.85 -6.91
CA LEU A 285 -18.17 -16.40 -6.99
C LEU A 285 -18.28 -17.50 -8.04
N LEU A 286 -17.65 -17.28 -9.18
CA LEU A 286 -17.67 -18.22 -10.30
C LEU A 286 -16.66 -19.36 -10.16
N SER A 287 -15.79 -19.31 -9.13
CA SER A 287 -14.67 -20.25 -8.93
C SER A 287 -13.78 -20.35 -10.17
N ILE A 288 -13.50 -19.19 -10.80
CA ILE A 288 -12.61 -19.07 -11.95
C ILE A 288 -11.20 -18.81 -11.43
N ASP A 289 -10.21 -19.50 -11.98
CA ASP A 289 -8.81 -19.22 -11.71
C ASP A 289 -8.48 -17.77 -12.11
N ASP A 290 -7.91 -17.01 -11.18
CA ASP A 290 -7.52 -15.63 -11.43
C ASP A 290 -6.21 -15.59 -12.21
N ASN A 291 -6.32 -15.67 -13.54
CA ASN A 291 -5.20 -15.56 -14.47
C ASN A 291 -4.90 -14.09 -14.83
N SER A 292 -5.46 -13.13 -14.10
CA SER A 292 -5.28 -11.70 -14.38
C SER A 292 -3.81 -11.29 -14.20
N PRO A 293 -3.18 -10.66 -15.23
CA PRO A 293 -1.82 -10.14 -15.12
C PRO A 293 -1.70 -8.95 -14.14
N VAL A 294 -2.82 -8.41 -13.69
CA VAL A 294 -2.87 -7.28 -12.74
C VAL A 294 -3.84 -7.60 -11.60
N ARG A 295 -3.50 -7.07 -10.43
CA ARG A 295 -4.34 -7.24 -9.24
C ARG A 295 -5.66 -6.46 -9.32
N PHE A 296 -5.65 -5.30 -9.97
CA PHE A 296 -6.81 -4.43 -10.17
C PHE A 296 -6.59 -3.52 -11.39
N TRP A 297 -7.67 -3.20 -12.08
CA TRP A 297 -7.67 -2.49 -13.36
C TRP A 297 -7.77 -0.97 -13.20
N TYR A 298 -6.87 -0.41 -12.40
CA TYR A 298 -6.80 1.03 -12.16
C TYR A 298 -5.51 1.61 -12.74
N GLU A 299 -5.63 2.52 -13.68
CA GLU A 299 -4.49 3.18 -14.32
C GLU A 299 -3.55 3.82 -13.28
N TYR A 300 -2.29 3.96 -13.60
CA TYR A 300 -1.20 4.47 -12.76
C TYR A 300 -0.89 3.64 -11.52
N HIS A 301 -1.84 2.89 -10.97
CA HIS A 301 -1.65 2.13 -9.75
C HIS A 301 -1.56 0.63 -9.98
N GLY A 302 -2.41 0.09 -10.84
CA GLY A 302 -2.43 -1.33 -11.20
C GLY A 302 -1.44 -1.66 -12.32
N TYR A 303 -1.30 -0.75 -13.29
CA TYR A 303 -0.46 -0.93 -14.46
C TYR A 303 0.05 0.42 -15.00
N PRO A 304 1.18 0.44 -15.74
CA PRO A 304 1.73 1.67 -16.32
C PRO A 304 0.91 2.13 -17.54
N THR A 305 0.66 3.44 -17.62
CA THR A 305 0.07 4.09 -18.78
C THR A 305 1.07 4.24 -19.94
N LYS A 306 0.62 4.61 -21.14
CA LYS A 306 1.47 4.73 -22.32
C LYS A 306 2.67 5.68 -22.17
N ASP A 307 2.49 6.74 -21.40
CA ASP A 307 3.50 7.74 -21.11
C ASP A 307 4.55 7.26 -20.07
N ASN A 308 4.29 6.14 -19.40
CA ASN A 308 5.24 5.59 -18.44
C ASN A 308 6.34 4.83 -19.17
N LYS A 309 7.60 5.07 -18.80
CA LYS A 309 8.79 4.41 -19.39
C LYS A 309 8.79 2.89 -19.30
N TYR A 310 7.98 2.30 -18.42
CA TYR A 310 7.84 0.84 -18.27
C TYR A 310 6.64 0.26 -19.01
N HIS A 311 5.90 1.06 -19.77
CA HIS A 311 4.72 0.58 -20.50
C HIS A 311 5.04 -0.54 -21.49
N SER A 312 6.09 -0.40 -22.31
CA SER A 312 6.50 -1.44 -23.28
C SER A 312 6.89 -2.75 -22.59
N LEU A 313 7.60 -2.66 -21.46
CA LEU A 313 7.97 -3.80 -20.66
C LEU A 313 6.74 -4.51 -20.05
N TYR A 314 5.80 -3.72 -19.56
CA TYR A 314 4.54 -4.23 -19.02
C TYR A 314 3.67 -4.87 -20.11
N LYS A 315 3.59 -4.25 -21.30
CA LYS A 315 2.90 -4.83 -22.47
C LYS A 315 3.44 -6.22 -22.80
N LYS A 316 4.77 -6.34 -22.86
CA LYS A 316 5.44 -7.63 -23.10
C LYS A 316 5.08 -8.66 -22.03
N PHE A 317 5.24 -8.29 -20.75
CA PHE A 317 4.87 -9.16 -19.63
C PHE A 317 3.41 -9.61 -19.69
N PHE A 318 2.49 -8.68 -19.99
CA PHE A 318 1.06 -8.96 -20.08
C PHE A 318 0.78 -10.01 -21.16
N ILE A 319 1.34 -9.84 -22.37
CA ILE A 319 1.18 -10.77 -23.48
C ILE A 319 1.77 -12.15 -23.11
N GLU A 320 2.97 -12.18 -22.52
CA GLU A 320 3.59 -13.42 -22.06
C GLU A 320 2.72 -14.18 -21.03
N GLN A 321 2.03 -13.46 -20.13
CA GLN A 321 1.10 -14.09 -19.18
C GLN A 321 -0.14 -14.63 -19.86
N LEU A 322 -0.71 -13.94 -20.86
CA LEU A 322 -1.83 -14.45 -21.63
C LEU A 322 -1.46 -15.76 -22.35
N ILE A 323 -0.29 -15.81 -22.99
CA ILE A 323 0.20 -17.00 -23.70
C ILE A 323 0.48 -18.14 -22.71
N LYS A 324 1.21 -17.85 -21.62
CA LYS A 324 1.57 -18.85 -20.61
C LYS A 324 0.34 -19.51 -19.99
N ASN A 325 -0.70 -18.75 -19.74
CA ASN A 325 -1.95 -19.22 -19.14
C ASN A 325 -2.96 -19.68 -20.20
N GLN A 326 -2.57 -19.75 -21.48
CA GLN A 326 -3.40 -20.19 -22.60
C GLN A 326 -4.75 -19.45 -22.64
N ILE A 327 -4.74 -18.13 -22.40
CA ILE A 327 -5.96 -17.33 -22.38
C ILE A 327 -6.51 -17.21 -23.81
N GLU A 328 -7.78 -17.52 -23.97
CA GLU A 328 -8.49 -17.48 -25.25
C GLU A 328 -9.46 -16.30 -25.35
N ILE A 329 -9.94 -15.82 -24.20
CA ILE A 329 -10.94 -14.75 -24.12
C ILE A 329 -10.72 -13.84 -22.93
N ILE A 330 -10.97 -12.54 -23.14
CA ILE A 330 -10.94 -11.53 -22.09
C ILE A 330 -12.35 -10.93 -21.98
N TYR A 331 -12.97 -11.05 -20.81
CA TYR A 331 -14.25 -10.44 -20.50
C TYR A 331 -14.06 -9.10 -19.82
N GLU A 332 -14.75 -8.07 -20.31
CA GLU A 332 -14.82 -6.75 -19.68
C GLU A 332 -16.23 -6.53 -19.10
N ILE A 333 -16.32 -6.32 -17.77
CA ILE A 333 -17.57 -6.00 -17.08
C ILE A 333 -17.53 -4.52 -16.67
N LYS A 334 -18.43 -3.75 -17.25
CA LYS A 334 -18.55 -2.30 -17.02
C LYS A 334 -19.50 -2.00 -15.84
N PRO A 335 -19.36 -0.84 -15.20
CA PRO A 335 -18.38 0.18 -15.51
C PRO A 335 -16.99 -0.17 -14.98
N LEU A 336 -15.97 0.26 -15.69
CA LEU A 336 -14.58 0.30 -15.20
C LEU A 336 -14.30 1.70 -14.70
N TYR A 337 -13.56 1.81 -13.62
CA TYR A 337 -13.12 3.11 -13.10
C TYR A 337 -12.29 3.85 -14.15
N GLY A 338 -12.77 5.03 -14.57
CA GLY A 338 -12.12 5.86 -15.56
C GLY A 338 -12.59 5.67 -17.01
N ASP A 339 -13.60 4.83 -17.27
CA ASP A 339 -14.27 4.62 -18.58
C ASP A 339 -13.30 4.43 -19.77
N LYS A 340 -12.13 3.83 -19.53
CA LYS A 340 -11.09 3.63 -20.52
C LYS A 340 -11.03 2.19 -21.02
N ASN A 341 -10.74 2.07 -22.31
CA ASN A 341 -10.50 0.78 -22.92
C ASN A 341 -9.08 0.30 -22.57
N VAL A 342 -8.98 -0.38 -21.43
CA VAL A 342 -7.70 -0.87 -20.86
C VAL A 342 -6.90 -1.71 -21.85
N LEU A 343 -7.59 -2.55 -22.62
CA LEU A 343 -6.94 -3.50 -23.53
C LEU A 343 -6.35 -2.81 -24.77
N LYS A 344 -6.94 -1.69 -25.21
CA LYS A 344 -6.54 -0.97 -26.43
C LYS A 344 -5.07 -0.54 -26.45
N ASP A 345 -4.53 -0.25 -25.27
CA ASP A 345 -3.16 0.23 -25.12
C ASP A 345 -2.14 -0.91 -24.92
N ILE A 346 -2.63 -2.10 -24.58
CA ILE A 346 -1.81 -3.27 -24.24
C ILE A 346 -1.81 -4.29 -25.40
N ILE A 347 -2.95 -4.53 -26.04
CA ILE A 347 -3.11 -5.51 -27.11
C ILE A 347 -3.50 -4.81 -28.40
N ASP A 348 -2.88 -5.20 -29.52
CA ASP A 348 -3.28 -4.67 -30.83
C ASP A 348 -4.73 -5.06 -31.15
N LYS A 349 -5.47 -4.13 -31.72
CA LYS A 349 -6.87 -4.35 -32.10
C LYS A 349 -7.04 -5.51 -33.09
N SER A 350 -6.05 -5.75 -33.95
CA SER A 350 -6.05 -6.87 -34.91
C SER A 350 -6.01 -8.24 -34.25
N CYS A 351 -5.58 -8.28 -32.97
CA CYS A 351 -5.52 -9.51 -32.17
C CYS A 351 -6.82 -9.78 -31.40
N LEU A 352 -7.84 -8.93 -31.51
CA LEU A 352 -9.05 -8.99 -30.71
C LEU A 352 -10.30 -9.01 -31.58
N ILE A 353 -11.14 -10.05 -31.40
CA ILE A 353 -12.50 -10.06 -31.91
C ILE A 353 -13.44 -9.67 -30.78
N LYS A 354 -13.96 -8.46 -30.88
CA LYS A 354 -14.85 -7.88 -29.87
C LYS A 354 -16.31 -8.34 -30.11
N LYS A 355 -17.00 -8.75 -29.02
CA LYS A 355 -18.42 -9.07 -29.00
C LYS A 355 -19.07 -8.44 -27.78
N THR A 356 -20.18 -7.73 -27.98
CA THR A 356 -21.02 -7.20 -26.90
C THR A 356 -22.12 -8.24 -26.61
N HIS A 357 -22.23 -8.65 -25.35
CA HIS A 357 -23.21 -9.63 -24.89
C HIS A 357 -24.42 -8.97 -24.21
N THR A 358 -24.13 -8.05 -23.30
CA THR A 358 -25.13 -7.26 -22.54
C THR A 358 -24.71 -5.79 -22.47
N LYS A 359 -25.50 -4.97 -21.78
CA LYS A 359 -25.13 -3.56 -21.56
C LYS A 359 -23.83 -3.37 -20.79
N ILE A 360 -23.48 -4.34 -19.94
CA ILE A 360 -22.29 -4.25 -19.07
C ILE A 360 -21.21 -5.28 -19.42
N LEU A 361 -21.51 -6.28 -20.28
CA LEU A 361 -20.59 -7.35 -20.60
C LEU A 361 -20.15 -7.30 -22.07
N GLU A 362 -18.86 -7.14 -22.26
CA GLU A 362 -18.17 -7.28 -23.53
C GLU A 362 -17.15 -8.42 -23.44
N SER A 363 -16.86 -9.08 -24.55
CA SER A 363 -15.76 -10.04 -24.63
C SER A 363 -14.85 -9.71 -25.80
N ASN A 364 -13.57 -10.01 -25.63
CA ASN A 364 -12.52 -9.89 -26.62
C ASN A 364 -11.87 -11.28 -26.79
N THR A 365 -12.21 -11.99 -27.86
CA THR A 365 -11.60 -13.27 -28.18
C THR A 365 -10.23 -13.00 -28.80
N LEU A 366 -9.20 -13.67 -28.28
CA LEU A 366 -7.83 -13.57 -28.79
C LEU A 366 -7.68 -14.35 -30.09
N THR A 367 -7.11 -13.69 -31.10
CA THR A 367 -6.79 -14.32 -32.40
C THR A 367 -5.28 -14.34 -32.62
N LYS A 368 -4.83 -15.25 -33.49
CA LYS A 368 -3.42 -15.27 -33.92
C LYS A 368 -3.08 -13.95 -34.58
N CYS A 369 -2.04 -13.29 -34.12
CA CYS A 369 -1.55 -12.03 -34.66
C CYS A 369 -0.06 -11.83 -34.38
N ASN A 370 0.56 -10.91 -35.10
CA ASN A 370 2.02 -10.67 -35.01
C ASN A 370 2.50 -10.33 -33.59
N ASP A 371 1.72 -9.66 -32.76
CA ASP A 371 2.09 -9.32 -31.40
C ASP A 371 2.13 -10.57 -30.49
N LEU A 372 1.19 -11.52 -30.68
CA LEU A 372 1.16 -12.76 -29.91
C LEU A 372 2.21 -13.77 -30.41
N GLU A 373 2.46 -13.82 -31.73
CA GLU A 373 3.43 -14.73 -32.33
C GLU A 373 4.90 -14.36 -32.01
N LYS A 374 5.23 -13.07 -31.94
CA LYS A 374 6.58 -12.60 -31.59
C LYS A 374 6.99 -12.94 -30.14
N HIS A 375 6.07 -13.25 -29.28
CA HIS A 375 6.33 -13.56 -27.88
C HIS A 375 6.08 -15.03 -27.51
N SER A 376 5.66 -15.85 -28.47
CA SER A 376 5.46 -17.32 -28.31
C SER A 376 6.74 -18.14 -28.58
N ASN A 377 7.79 -17.52 -29.12
CA ASN A 377 9.13 -18.09 -29.37
C ASN A 377 10.10 -17.49 -28.32
#